data_6261a8968be41b7e2f69968fb858e3c3
#
_entry.id   6261a8968be41b7e2f69968fb858e3c3
#
_cell.length_a   1.000
_cell.length_b   1.000
_cell.length_c   1.000
_cell.angle_alpha   90.00
_cell.angle_beta   90.00
_cell.angle_gamma   90.00
#
_symmetry.space_group_name_H-M   'P 1'
#
loop_
_entity.id
_entity.type
_entity.pdbx_description
1 polymer ?
#
loop_
_entity_poly.entity_id
_entity_poly.type
_entity_poly.pdbx_seq_one_letter_code
_entity_poly.pdbx_strand_id
1 'polypeptide(L)'
;MIKICLIGASGKMGRAVIKEANNHKDIEITNFIVHENSMALNIDVGKFHFNKPDNKIFEASIDRDFDCIIDFATREKVEERIRLYERLKRPILFCTTGLKSNELDDNENLSQEMPIFIAPNTSLVIALLQDLV
;
A
#
# COMPACT_ATOMS: atom_id res chain seq x y z
N MET A 1 17.37 -3.54 -3.05
CA MET A 1 15.97 -3.79 -3.42
C MET A 1 15.03 -3.08 -2.45
N ILE A 2 14.09 -2.35 -2.97
CA ILE A 2 13.09 -1.65 -2.15
C ILE A 2 11.92 -2.58 -1.90
N LYS A 3 11.60 -2.82 -0.63
CA LYS A 3 10.49 -3.68 -0.23
C LYS A 3 9.28 -2.84 0.13
N ILE A 4 8.14 -3.16 -0.46
CA ILE A 4 6.91 -2.39 -0.32
C ILE A 4 5.84 -3.21 0.42
N CYS A 5 5.21 -2.57 1.40
CA CYS A 5 3.97 -3.04 2.01
C CYS A 5 2.81 -2.34 1.32
N LEU A 6 1.99 -3.08 0.59
CA LEU A 6 0.89 -2.53 -0.20
C LEU A 6 -0.43 -2.74 0.51
N ILE A 7 -1.06 -1.65 0.92
CA ILE A 7 -2.37 -1.65 1.59
C ILE A 7 -3.45 -1.38 0.55
N GLY A 8 -4.53 -2.15 0.58
CA GLY A 8 -5.57 -2.10 -0.46
C GLY A 8 -5.15 -2.85 -1.71
N ALA A 9 -4.41 -3.93 -1.53
CA ALA A 9 -3.75 -4.65 -2.62
C ALA A 9 -4.70 -5.31 -3.61
N SER A 10 -5.96 -5.58 -3.23
CA SER A 10 -6.93 -6.25 -4.09
C SER A 10 -7.70 -5.32 -5.03
N GLY A 11 -7.60 -4.00 -4.84
CA GLY A 11 -8.29 -3.02 -5.67
C GLY A 11 -7.63 -2.80 -7.02
N LYS A 12 -8.28 -1.98 -7.87
CA LYS A 12 -7.75 -1.64 -9.20
C LYS A 12 -6.37 -0.99 -9.13
N MET A 13 -6.17 -0.14 -8.14
CA MET A 13 -4.91 0.57 -7.98
C MET A 13 -3.82 -0.35 -7.44
N GLY A 14 -4.19 -1.23 -6.52
CA GLY A 14 -3.29 -2.28 -6.06
C GLY A 14 -2.80 -3.13 -7.21
N ARG A 15 -3.72 -3.51 -8.11
CA ARG A 15 -3.38 -4.26 -9.33
C ARG A 15 -2.36 -3.52 -10.19
N ALA A 16 -2.60 -2.22 -10.42
CA ALA A 16 -1.70 -1.40 -11.24
C ALA A 16 -0.30 -1.30 -10.63
N VAL A 17 -0.21 -1.13 -9.32
CA VAL A 17 1.06 -1.07 -8.60
C VAL A 17 1.79 -2.41 -8.67
N ILE A 18 1.09 -3.51 -8.47
CA ILE A 18 1.68 -4.85 -8.56
C ILE A 18 2.24 -5.10 -9.97
N LYS A 19 1.45 -4.76 -10.98
CA LYS A 19 1.88 -4.91 -12.38
C LYS A 19 3.14 -4.11 -12.67
N GLU A 20 3.18 -2.85 -12.22
CA GLU A 20 4.34 -1.99 -12.43
C GLU A 20 5.57 -2.50 -11.66
N ALA A 21 5.39 -2.91 -10.40
CA ALA A 21 6.47 -3.43 -9.59
C ALA A 21 7.10 -4.70 -10.20
N ASN A 22 6.29 -5.55 -10.83
CA ASN A 22 6.78 -6.75 -11.48
C ASN A 22 7.69 -6.46 -12.67
N ASN A 23 7.65 -5.24 -13.22
CA ASN A 23 8.50 -4.81 -14.31
C ASN A 23 9.83 -4.21 -13.84
N HIS A 24 10.05 -4.10 -12.54
CA HIS A 24 11.26 -3.50 -11.95
C HIS A 24 12.00 -4.51 -11.08
N LYS A 25 13.30 -4.69 -11.35
CA LYS A 25 14.12 -5.63 -10.59
C LYS A 25 14.45 -5.15 -9.19
N ASP A 26 14.41 -3.84 -8.97
CA ASP A 26 14.82 -3.23 -7.70
C ASP A 26 13.66 -2.98 -6.73
N ILE A 27 12.46 -3.43 -7.11
CA ILE A 27 11.26 -3.27 -6.29
C ILE A 27 10.62 -4.64 -6.06
N GLU A 28 10.27 -4.90 -4.79
CA GLU A 28 9.54 -6.11 -4.41
C GLU A 28 8.40 -5.73 -3.48
N ILE A 29 7.21 -6.23 -3.76
CA ILE A 29 6.10 -6.11 -2.81
C ILE A 29 6.14 -7.32 -1.90
N THR A 30 6.34 -7.08 -0.59
CA THR A 30 6.48 -8.16 0.40
C THR A 30 5.20 -8.44 1.17
N ASN A 31 4.31 -7.45 1.25
CA ASN A 31 3.04 -7.59 1.96
C ASN A 31 1.91 -7.08 1.05
N PHE A 32 0.92 -7.94 0.83
CA PHE A 32 -0.27 -7.65 0.03
C PHE A 32 -1.47 -7.61 0.97
N ILE A 33 -1.77 -6.43 1.51
CA ILE A 33 -2.71 -6.30 2.63
C ILE A 33 -4.10 -5.93 2.13
N VAL A 34 -5.09 -6.68 2.62
CA VAL A 34 -6.51 -6.45 2.37
C VAL A 34 -7.25 -6.39 3.71
N HIS A 35 -8.49 -5.92 3.68
CA HIS A 35 -9.34 -5.94 4.87
C HIS A 35 -9.61 -7.38 5.30
N GLU A 36 -9.74 -7.59 6.61
CA GLU A 36 -10.01 -8.94 7.16
C GLU A 36 -11.28 -9.59 6.62
N ASN A 37 -12.25 -8.78 6.18
CA ASN A 37 -13.51 -9.25 5.60
C ASN A 37 -13.49 -9.27 4.06
N SER A 38 -12.32 -9.05 3.45
CA SER A 38 -12.20 -9.07 1.99
C SER A 38 -12.40 -10.47 1.44
N MET A 39 -13.10 -10.56 0.30
CA MET A 39 -13.22 -11.82 -0.44
C MET A 39 -11.89 -12.29 -1.02
N ALA A 40 -10.91 -11.39 -1.15
CA ALA A 40 -9.58 -11.73 -1.65
C ALA A 40 -8.68 -12.37 -0.58
N LEU A 41 -9.04 -12.28 0.70
CA LEU A 41 -8.22 -12.78 1.79
C LEU A 41 -7.84 -14.24 1.57
N ASN A 42 -6.57 -14.58 1.73
CA ASN A 42 -5.99 -15.91 1.56
C ASN A 42 -5.99 -16.43 0.12
N ILE A 43 -6.32 -15.59 -0.86
CA ILE A 43 -6.28 -15.98 -2.27
C ILE A 43 -4.93 -15.59 -2.86
N ASP A 44 -4.45 -16.40 -3.82
CA ASP A 44 -3.23 -16.13 -4.56
C ASP A 44 -3.36 -14.80 -5.34
N VAL A 45 -2.39 -13.90 -5.15
CA VAL A 45 -2.41 -12.56 -5.71
C VAL A 45 -2.37 -12.59 -7.24
N GLY A 46 -1.47 -13.39 -7.80
CA GLY A 46 -1.33 -13.50 -9.25
C GLY A 46 -2.58 -14.08 -9.90
N LYS A 47 -3.16 -15.11 -9.30
CA LYS A 47 -4.41 -15.70 -9.78
C LYS A 47 -5.57 -14.70 -9.74
N PHE A 48 -5.68 -13.94 -8.65
CA PHE A 48 -6.75 -12.96 -8.48
C PHE A 48 -6.67 -11.83 -9.50
N HIS A 49 -5.48 -11.24 -9.67
CA HIS A 49 -5.31 -10.06 -10.53
C HIS A 49 -5.01 -10.39 -11.99
N PHE A 50 -4.26 -11.47 -12.25
CA PHE A 50 -3.69 -11.73 -13.58
C PHE A 50 -4.01 -13.13 -14.11
N ASN A 51 -4.87 -13.86 -13.42
CA ASN A 51 -5.30 -15.21 -13.78
C ASN A 51 -4.13 -16.20 -13.93
N LYS A 52 -3.04 -15.94 -13.21
CA LYS A 52 -1.85 -16.78 -13.21
C LYS A 52 -1.25 -16.83 -11.80
N PRO A 53 -1.22 -18.00 -11.14
CA PRO A 53 -0.69 -18.10 -9.78
C PRO A 53 0.76 -17.63 -9.68
N ASP A 54 1.10 -16.93 -8.59
CA ASP A 54 2.46 -16.48 -8.30
C ASP A 54 2.95 -16.87 -6.91
N ASN A 55 2.17 -17.66 -6.16
CA ASN A 55 2.45 -18.14 -4.80
C ASN A 55 2.54 -17.03 -3.75
N LYS A 56 1.98 -15.86 -4.05
CA LYS A 56 1.84 -14.76 -3.09
C LYS A 56 0.39 -14.69 -2.67
N ILE A 57 0.13 -14.38 -1.41
CA ILE A 57 -1.21 -14.46 -0.81
C ILE A 57 -1.61 -13.10 -0.24
N PHE A 58 -2.86 -12.71 -0.44
CA PHE A 58 -3.43 -11.55 0.26
C PHE A 58 -3.59 -11.88 1.74
N GLU A 59 -3.14 -10.96 2.60
CA GLU A 59 -3.16 -11.13 4.04
C GLU A 59 -3.82 -9.91 4.70
N ALA A 60 -4.32 -10.08 5.93
CA ALA A 60 -4.97 -9.00 6.66
C ALA A 60 -4.01 -8.28 7.61
N SER A 61 -2.86 -8.87 7.91
CA SER A 61 -1.87 -8.28 8.81
C SER A 61 -0.48 -8.31 8.20
N ILE A 62 0.33 -7.31 8.58
CA ILE A 62 1.70 -7.16 8.08
C ILE A 62 2.59 -8.09 8.89
N ASP A 63 3.26 -9.03 8.22
CA ASP A 63 4.09 -10.04 8.88
C ASP A 63 5.50 -10.16 8.28
N ARG A 64 5.80 -9.45 7.18
CA ARG A 64 7.10 -9.46 6.53
C ARG A 64 7.74 -8.10 6.58
N ASP A 65 9.07 -8.06 6.52
CA ASP A 65 9.84 -6.83 6.51
C ASP A 65 9.55 -6.00 5.25
N PHE A 66 9.63 -4.68 5.39
CA PHE A 66 9.41 -3.74 4.29
C PHE A 66 10.13 -2.42 4.57
N ASP A 67 10.35 -1.64 3.52
CA ASP A 67 11.00 -0.34 3.60
C ASP A 67 10.01 0.83 3.59
N CYS A 68 8.90 0.70 2.88
CA CYS A 68 7.89 1.75 2.78
C CYS A 68 6.49 1.16 2.60
N ILE A 69 5.49 1.99 2.88
CA ILE A 69 4.07 1.64 2.78
C ILE A 69 3.45 2.44 1.63
N ILE A 70 2.66 1.77 0.79
CA ILE A 70 1.78 2.42 -0.17
C ILE A 70 0.35 2.06 0.19
N ASP A 71 -0.47 3.05 0.51
CA ASP A 71 -1.84 2.86 0.97
C ASP A 71 -2.85 3.32 -0.09
N PHE A 72 -3.54 2.37 -0.70
CA PHE A 72 -4.65 2.58 -1.63
C PHE A 72 -6.00 2.15 -1.05
N ALA A 73 -6.06 1.83 0.24
CA ALA A 73 -7.31 1.41 0.84
C ALA A 73 -8.34 2.54 0.84
N THR A 74 -9.60 2.18 0.99
CA THR A 74 -10.67 3.18 1.14
C THR A 74 -10.47 3.94 2.45
N ARG A 75 -11.15 5.09 2.59
CA ARG A 75 -11.07 5.85 3.83
C ARG A 75 -11.70 5.16 5.04
N GLU A 76 -12.42 4.07 4.82
CA GLU A 76 -12.97 3.27 5.90
C GLU A 76 -11.85 2.77 6.81
N LYS A 77 -12.01 2.99 8.12
CA LYS A 77 -11.01 2.64 9.15
C LYS A 77 -9.65 3.32 8.95
N VAL A 78 -9.61 4.46 8.29
CA VAL A 78 -8.35 5.18 8.06
C VAL A 78 -7.65 5.56 9.37
N GLU A 79 -8.40 5.90 10.42
CA GLU A 79 -7.82 6.25 11.72
C GLU A 79 -7.06 5.07 12.34
N GLU A 80 -7.58 3.85 12.19
CA GLU A 80 -6.89 2.65 12.66
C GLU A 80 -5.58 2.43 11.91
N ARG A 81 -5.60 2.65 10.59
CA ARG A 81 -4.39 2.53 9.77
C ARG A 81 -3.36 3.58 10.14
N ILE A 82 -3.78 4.83 10.38
CA ILE A 82 -2.87 5.89 10.82
C ILE A 82 -2.19 5.51 12.12
N ARG A 83 -2.92 4.97 13.10
CA ARG A 83 -2.34 4.50 14.36
C ARG A 83 -1.33 3.38 14.15
N LEU A 84 -1.63 2.46 13.24
CA LEU A 84 -0.69 1.40 12.88
C LEU A 84 0.59 1.98 12.30
N TYR A 85 0.47 2.96 11.40
CA TYR A 85 1.63 3.58 10.76
C TYR A 85 2.49 4.35 11.76
N GLU A 86 1.88 4.99 12.76
CA GLU A 86 2.61 5.63 13.85
C GLU A 86 3.55 4.65 14.56
N ARG A 87 3.08 3.43 14.76
CA ARG A 87 3.89 2.40 15.41
C ARG A 87 4.98 1.84 14.52
N LEU A 88 4.73 1.74 13.22
CA LEU A 88 5.67 1.14 12.27
C LEU A 88 6.81 2.09 11.89
N LYS A 89 6.57 3.40 11.87
CA LYS A 89 7.58 4.45 11.62
C LYS A 89 8.36 4.24 10.32
N ARG A 90 7.66 3.88 9.24
CA ARG A 90 8.24 3.74 7.91
C ARG A 90 7.68 4.80 6.98
N PRO A 91 8.42 5.20 5.93
CA PRO A 91 7.88 6.12 4.93
C PRO A 91 6.56 5.63 4.34
N ILE A 92 5.61 6.55 4.14
CA ILE A 92 4.27 6.22 3.66
C ILE A 92 3.94 7.06 2.44
N LEU A 93 3.44 6.42 1.39
CA LEU A 93 2.76 7.06 0.29
C LEU A 93 1.26 6.82 0.49
N PHE A 94 0.54 7.87 0.87
CA PHE A 94 -0.86 7.79 1.23
C PHE A 94 -1.73 8.22 0.06
N CYS A 95 -2.45 7.30 -0.53
CA CYS A 95 -3.25 7.50 -1.74
C CYS A 95 -4.76 7.39 -1.49
N THR A 96 -5.17 7.31 -0.23
CA THR A 96 -6.58 7.29 0.14
C THR A 96 -7.21 8.65 -0.16
N THR A 97 -8.31 8.65 -0.90
CA THR A 97 -9.03 9.87 -1.27
C THR A 97 -10.09 10.24 -0.23
N GLY A 98 -10.50 11.50 -0.21
CA GLY A 98 -11.60 11.98 0.63
C GLY A 98 -11.28 12.03 2.12
N LEU A 99 -10.01 12.25 2.48
CA LEU A 99 -9.62 12.41 3.88
C LEU A 99 -10.24 13.67 4.48
N LYS A 100 -10.70 13.56 5.73
CA LYS A 100 -11.20 14.70 6.49
C LYS A 100 -10.04 15.53 7.04
N SER A 101 -10.30 16.80 7.38
CA SER A 101 -9.26 17.70 7.89
C SER A 101 -8.57 17.17 9.15
N ASN A 102 -9.30 16.53 10.04
CA ASN A 102 -8.73 15.93 11.25
C ASN A 102 -7.83 14.72 10.93
N GLU A 103 -8.16 13.97 9.89
CA GLU A 103 -7.33 12.86 9.41
C GLU A 103 -6.03 13.38 8.81
N LEU A 104 -6.09 14.52 8.10
CA LEU A 104 -4.91 15.18 7.56
C LEU A 104 -4.01 15.73 8.66
N ASP A 105 -4.59 16.26 9.75
CA ASP A 105 -3.82 16.72 10.91
C ASP A 105 -3.02 15.57 11.54
N ASP A 106 -3.64 14.40 11.67
CA ASP A 106 -2.95 13.21 12.15
C ASP A 106 -1.79 12.82 11.23
N ASN A 107 -1.98 12.93 9.91
CA ASN A 107 -0.92 12.68 8.94
C ASN A 107 0.22 13.71 9.05
N GLU A 108 -0.08 14.96 9.34
CA GLU A 108 0.94 15.98 9.58
C GLU A 108 1.77 15.67 10.82
N ASN A 109 1.13 15.17 11.89
CA ASN A 109 1.85 14.72 13.08
C ASN A 109 2.78 13.55 12.77
N LEU A 110 2.34 12.62 11.93
CA LEU A 110 3.18 11.51 11.48
C LEU A 110 4.39 12.01 10.70
N SER A 111 4.23 13.04 9.87
CA SER A 111 5.31 13.55 9.02
C SER A 111 6.48 14.12 9.80
N GLN A 112 6.31 14.45 11.08
CA GLN A 112 7.39 14.91 11.95
C GLN A 112 8.36 13.78 12.31
N GLU A 113 7.90 12.53 12.28
CA GLU A 113 8.69 11.35 12.64
C GLU A 113 9.17 10.55 11.43
N MET A 114 8.47 10.69 10.28
CA MET A 114 8.78 9.92 9.08
C MET A 114 8.28 10.64 7.83
N PRO A 115 8.89 10.38 6.65
CA PRO A 115 8.40 10.96 5.40
C PRO A 115 6.98 10.46 5.06
N ILE A 116 6.07 11.40 4.82
CA ILE A 116 4.72 11.11 4.36
C ILE A 116 4.47 11.89 3.08
N PHE A 117 4.02 11.16 2.05
CA PHE A 117 3.56 11.74 0.79
C PHE A 117 2.08 11.46 0.64
N ILE A 118 1.29 12.50 0.39
CA ILE A 118 -0.13 12.37 0.13
C ILE A 118 -0.33 12.57 -1.37
N ALA A 119 -0.78 11.53 -2.06
CA ALA A 119 -0.95 11.54 -3.50
C ALA A 119 -2.31 10.92 -3.85
N PRO A 120 -3.39 11.71 -3.86
CA PRO A 120 -4.72 11.18 -4.21
C PRO A 120 -4.85 10.79 -5.69
N ASN A 121 -3.87 11.15 -6.50
CA ASN A 121 -3.84 10.84 -7.92
C ASN A 121 -2.94 9.63 -8.20
N THR A 122 -3.53 8.57 -8.67
CA THR A 122 -2.87 7.30 -8.92
C THR A 122 -1.89 7.33 -10.08
N SER A 123 -2.14 8.18 -11.08
CA SER A 123 -1.19 8.36 -12.19
C SER A 123 0.15 8.89 -11.67
N LEU A 124 0.11 9.76 -10.66
CA LEU A 124 1.32 10.27 -10.01
C LEU A 124 2.08 9.17 -9.30
N VAL A 125 1.38 8.24 -8.63
CA VAL A 125 2.01 7.12 -7.92
C VAL A 125 2.74 6.20 -8.90
N ILE A 126 2.12 5.87 -10.02
CA ILE A 126 2.75 5.04 -11.05
C ILE A 126 3.99 5.74 -11.60
N ALA A 127 3.91 7.04 -11.87
CA ALA A 127 5.06 7.82 -12.33
C ALA A 127 6.20 7.80 -11.30
N LEU A 128 5.89 7.94 -10.01
CA LEU A 128 6.89 7.89 -8.94
C LEU A 128 7.56 6.52 -8.86
N LEU A 129 6.80 5.44 -9.03
CA LEU A 129 7.36 4.09 -9.06
C LEU A 129 8.33 3.91 -10.23
N GLN A 130 8.00 4.47 -11.39
CA GLN A 130 8.87 4.42 -12.55
C GLN A 130 10.17 5.21 -12.32
N ASP A 131 10.12 6.32 -11.59
CA ASP A 131 11.28 7.16 -11.29
C ASP A 131 12.19 6.57 -10.21
N LEU A 132 11.70 5.65 -9.39
CA LEU A 132 12.49 5.01 -8.33
C LEU A 132 13.54 4.02 -8.88
N VAL A 133 13.46 3.72 -10.14
CA VAL A 133 14.33 2.77 -10.83
C VAL A 133 15.13 3.52 -11.90
#